data_ffe6435cdae1673ec8152e51ed453548
#
_entry.id   ffe6435cdae1673ec8152e51ed453548
#
_cell.length_a   1.000
_cell.length_b   1.000
_cell.length_c   1.000
_cell.angle_alpha   90.00
_cell.angle_beta   90.00
_cell.angle_gamma   90.00
#
_symmetry.space_group_name_H-M   'P 1'
#
loop_
_entity.id
_entity.type
_entity.pdbx_description
1 polymer ?
#
loop_
_entity_poly.entity_id
_entity_poly.type
_entity_poly.pdbx_seq_one_letter_code
_entity_poly.pdbx_strand_id
1 'polypeptide(L)'
;MAQHQHRLDREGIGNYDQDLIAWAMKNAALLRAGRLDEIDAAHIAEELEDLGKSERRALGSHLRNLVMHLLKWQFQPERRSGSWRSSIDNARAEVAEIIEDSPSLRPIAKERLESDYALARKNAISETGLPPDVFPTRCPYEIDQVLSDAFWPGPNDI
;
A
#
# COMPACT_ATOMS: atom_id res chain seq x y z
N MET A 1 -9.14 -9.31 50.90
CA MET A 1 -8.63 -8.00 50.47
C MET A 1 -7.58 -8.08 49.37
N ALA A 2 -6.85 -9.14 49.23
CA ALA A 2 -5.82 -9.29 48.16
C ALA A 2 -6.35 -9.46 46.71
N GLN A 3 -7.58 -9.94 46.54
CA GLN A 3 -8.16 -10.16 45.22
C GLN A 3 -8.71 -8.89 44.57
N HIS A 4 -8.98 -7.83 45.34
CA HIS A 4 -9.50 -6.55 44.82
C HIS A 4 -8.37 -5.66 44.29
N GLN A 5 -7.19 -5.75 44.88
CA GLN A 5 -6.01 -4.99 44.48
C GLN A 5 -5.44 -5.51 43.13
N HIS A 6 -5.53 -6.82 42.87
CA HIS A 6 -5.05 -7.45 41.66
C HIS A 6 -5.94 -7.17 40.43
N ARG A 7 -7.19 -6.66 40.64
CA ARG A 7 -8.12 -6.27 39.61
C ARG A 7 -7.94 -4.84 39.15
N LEU A 8 -7.50 -3.96 40.06
CA LEU A 8 -7.25 -2.52 39.78
C LEU A 8 -5.94 -2.30 39.02
N ASP A 9 -4.94 -3.16 39.21
CA ASP A 9 -3.67 -3.11 38.48
C ASP A 9 -3.78 -3.63 37.02
N ARG A 10 -4.91 -4.25 36.65
CA ARG A 10 -5.22 -4.65 35.29
C ARG A 10 -5.94 -3.58 34.46
N GLU A 11 -6.52 -2.56 35.11
CA GLU A 11 -7.34 -1.53 34.47
C GLU A 11 -6.63 -0.19 34.24
N GLY A 12 -5.38 -0.03 34.64
CA GLY A 12 -4.70 1.25 34.54
C GLY A 12 -3.27 1.15 34.01
N ILE A 13 -3.06 1.65 32.83
CA ILE A 13 -1.83 1.82 32.05
C ILE A 13 -1.66 0.68 31.00
N GLY A 14 -2.00 0.98 29.76
CA GLY A 14 -1.78 0.14 28.60
C GLY A 14 -3.00 -0.71 28.19
N ASN A 15 -4.20 -0.17 28.31
CA ASN A 15 -5.38 -0.71 27.66
C ASN A 15 -5.32 -0.33 26.17
N TYR A 16 -5.52 -1.30 25.29
CA TYR A 16 -5.50 -1.17 23.83
C TYR A 16 -6.34 0.03 23.33
N ASP A 17 -7.56 0.19 23.84
CA ASP A 17 -8.48 1.25 23.40
C ASP A 17 -8.13 2.65 23.95
N GLN A 18 -7.33 2.74 25.01
CA GLN A 18 -7.03 4.00 25.67
C GLN A 18 -5.64 4.54 25.35
N ASP A 19 -4.65 3.67 25.27
CA ASP A 19 -3.26 4.01 25.00
C ASP A 19 -2.54 2.88 24.26
N LEU A 20 -2.66 2.92 22.92
CA LEU A 20 -2.06 1.94 22.02
C LEU A 20 -0.54 1.82 22.21
N ILE A 21 0.15 2.93 22.45
CA ILE A 21 1.62 2.93 22.57
C ILE A 21 2.04 2.23 23.88
N ALA A 22 1.41 2.60 25.02
CA ALA A 22 1.70 1.95 26.29
C ALA A 22 1.33 0.46 26.27
N TRP A 23 0.21 0.10 25.65
CA TRP A 23 -0.18 -1.29 25.42
C TRP A 23 0.86 -2.05 24.59
N ALA A 24 1.32 -1.49 23.46
CA ALA A 24 2.31 -2.12 22.58
C ALA A 24 3.65 -2.34 23.29
N MET A 25 4.14 -1.34 24.03
CA MET A 25 5.39 -1.45 24.80
C MET A 25 5.31 -2.51 25.89
N LYS A 26 4.19 -2.59 26.60
CA LYS A 26 3.94 -3.61 27.62
C LYS A 26 3.95 -5.02 27.02
N ASN A 27 3.17 -5.23 25.96
CA ASN A 27 3.10 -6.53 25.30
C ASN A 27 4.44 -6.94 24.67
N ALA A 28 5.18 -6.01 24.07
CA ALA A 28 6.52 -6.27 23.56
C ALA A 28 7.49 -6.70 24.70
N ALA A 29 7.40 -6.08 25.88
CA ALA A 29 8.20 -6.49 27.02
C ALA A 29 7.84 -7.90 27.54
N LEU A 30 6.54 -8.23 27.61
CA LEU A 30 6.05 -9.54 27.99
C LEU A 30 6.50 -10.64 27.01
N LEU A 31 6.41 -10.37 25.70
CA LEU A 31 6.89 -11.27 24.65
C LEU A 31 8.39 -11.55 24.77
N ARG A 32 9.22 -10.50 24.97
CA ARG A 32 10.67 -10.66 25.17
C ARG A 32 11.03 -11.43 26.42
N ALA A 33 10.21 -11.32 27.46
CA ALA A 33 10.36 -12.07 28.73
C ALA A 33 9.83 -13.49 28.65
N GLY A 34 9.21 -13.93 27.54
CA GLY A 34 8.59 -15.23 27.39
C GLY A 34 7.32 -15.45 28.22
N ARG A 35 6.71 -14.36 28.72
CA ARG A 35 5.50 -14.39 29.57
C ARG A 35 4.24 -14.42 28.69
N LEU A 36 4.08 -15.54 27.97
CA LEU A 36 3.06 -15.67 26.92
C LEU A 36 1.62 -15.79 27.45
N ASP A 37 1.46 -16.17 28.69
CA ASP A 37 0.18 -16.24 29.41
C ASP A 37 -0.37 -14.85 29.82
N GLU A 38 0.46 -13.82 29.74
CA GLU A 38 0.11 -12.47 30.16
C GLU A 38 -0.07 -11.48 28.99
N ILE A 39 0.27 -11.90 27.77
CA ILE A 39 0.09 -11.07 26.57
C ILE A 39 -1.38 -10.95 26.15
N ASP A 40 -1.69 -9.84 25.49
CA ASP A 40 -2.96 -9.63 24.81
C ASP A 40 -2.90 -10.19 23.39
N ALA A 41 -2.96 -11.52 23.27
CA ALA A 41 -2.75 -12.22 22.01
C ALA A 41 -3.76 -11.82 20.91
N ALA A 42 -5.01 -11.48 21.31
CA ALA A 42 -6.06 -11.13 20.36
C ALA A 42 -5.74 -9.80 19.65
N HIS A 43 -5.48 -8.75 20.42
CA HIS A 43 -5.14 -7.44 19.82
C HIS A 43 -3.76 -7.44 19.14
N ILE A 44 -2.79 -8.23 19.64
CA ILE A 44 -1.51 -8.42 18.94
C ILE A 44 -1.75 -9.02 17.55
N ALA A 45 -2.62 -10.02 17.42
CA ALA A 45 -2.95 -10.61 16.13
C ALA A 45 -3.63 -9.60 15.20
N GLU A 46 -4.56 -8.78 15.71
CA GLU A 46 -5.21 -7.70 14.95
C GLU A 46 -4.20 -6.68 14.42
N GLU A 47 -3.27 -6.22 15.28
CA GLU A 47 -2.24 -5.25 14.88
C GLU A 47 -1.29 -5.82 13.81
N LEU A 48 -0.91 -7.09 13.92
CA LEU A 48 -0.08 -7.75 12.90
C LEU A 48 -0.82 -7.90 11.56
N GLU A 49 -2.11 -8.22 11.57
CA GLU A 49 -2.94 -8.27 10.38
C GLU A 49 -3.10 -6.89 9.75
N ASP A 50 -3.30 -5.85 10.57
CA ASP A 50 -3.46 -4.48 10.11
C ASP A 50 -2.18 -3.90 9.53
N LEU A 51 -1.01 -4.28 10.05
CA LEU A 51 0.28 -3.97 9.44
C LEU A 51 0.33 -4.54 8.00
N GLY A 52 -0.01 -5.81 7.82
CA GLY A 52 -0.05 -6.43 6.50
C GLY A 52 -1.05 -5.78 5.54
N LYS A 53 -2.23 -5.38 6.03
CA LYS A 53 -3.23 -4.65 5.25
C LYS A 53 -2.73 -3.26 4.85
N SER A 54 -2.02 -2.57 5.74
CA SER A 54 -1.43 -1.25 5.49
C SER A 54 -0.43 -1.29 4.35
N GLU A 55 0.50 -2.26 4.38
CA GLU A 55 1.49 -2.46 3.30
C GLU A 55 0.82 -2.75 1.94
N ARG A 56 -0.21 -3.59 1.92
CA ARG A 56 -0.99 -3.86 0.70
C ARG A 56 -1.70 -2.63 0.16
N ARG A 57 -2.23 -1.76 1.04
CA ARG A 57 -2.86 -0.49 0.65
C ARG A 57 -1.86 0.48 0.07
N ALA A 58 -0.69 0.62 0.69
CA ALA A 58 0.40 1.46 0.20
C ALA A 58 0.83 1.03 -1.20
N LEU A 59 1.11 -0.26 -1.39
CA LEU A 59 1.42 -0.83 -2.70
C LEU A 59 0.36 -0.49 -3.76
N GLY A 60 -0.91 -0.72 -3.45
CA GLY A 60 -2.01 -0.40 -4.36
C GLY A 60 -2.12 1.08 -4.71
N SER A 61 -1.87 1.96 -3.74
CA SER A 61 -1.88 3.41 -3.94
C SER A 61 -0.78 3.87 -4.90
N HIS A 62 0.46 3.39 -4.70
CA HIS A 62 1.59 3.72 -5.58
C HIS A 62 1.41 3.13 -6.98
N LEU A 63 0.90 1.90 -7.11
CA LEU A 63 0.59 1.29 -8.42
C LEU A 63 -0.49 2.07 -9.17
N ARG A 64 -1.57 2.48 -8.52
CA ARG A 64 -2.61 3.31 -9.16
C ARG A 64 -2.07 4.62 -9.67
N ASN A 65 -1.25 5.30 -8.87
CA ASN A 65 -0.62 6.56 -9.26
C ASN A 65 0.32 6.36 -10.46
N LEU A 66 1.12 5.29 -10.43
CA LEU A 66 2.04 4.94 -11.51
C LEU A 66 1.29 4.65 -12.82
N VAL A 67 0.27 3.81 -12.78
CA VAL A 67 -0.53 3.45 -13.95
C VAL A 67 -1.29 4.67 -14.50
N MET A 68 -1.85 5.51 -13.64
CA MET A 68 -2.49 6.76 -14.06
C MET A 68 -1.51 7.64 -14.84
N HIS A 69 -0.28 7.81 -14.37
CA HIS A 69 0.73 8.62 -15.07
C HIS A 69 1.25 7.96 -16.36
N LEU A 70 1.35 6.62 -16.40
CA LEU A 70 1.68 5.91 -17.64
C LEU A 70 0.58 6.08 -18.70
N LEU A 71 -0.68 6.02 -18.30
CA LEU A 71 -1.81 6.29 -19.19
C LEU A 71 -1.78 7.73 -19.73
N LYS A 72 -1.55 8.72 -18.86
CA LYS A 72 -1.39 10.12 -19.28
C LYS A 72 -0.21 10.27 -20.24
N TRP A 73 0.92 9.64 -19.92
CA TRP A 73 2.11 9.65 -20.76
C TRP A 73 1.85 9.07 -22.15
N GLN A 74 1.14 7.96 -22.23
CA GLN A 74 0.83 7.28 -23.49
C GLN A 74 -0.18 8.05 -24.33
N PHE A 75 -1.30 8.45 -23.73
CA PHE A 75 -2.48 8.95 -24.46
C PHE A 75 -2.54 10.48 -24.57
N GLN A 76 -1.62 11.21 -23.94
CA GLN A 76 -1.51 12.66 -24.06
C GLN A 76 -0.06 13.09 -24.29
N PRO A 77 0.59 12.63 -25.38
CA PRO A 77 2.02 12.82 -25.63
C PRO A 77 2.42 14.31 -25.72
N GLU A 78 1.52 15.18 -26.19
CA GLU A 78 1.74 16.64 -26.30
C GLU A 78 1.82 17.33 -24.92
N ARG A 79 1.40 16.67 -23.85
CA ARG A 79 1.45 17.17 -22.46
C ARG A 79 2.56 16.55 -21.64
N ARG A 80 3.37 15.69 -22.22
CA ARG A 80 4.51 15.07 -21.51
C ARG A 80 5.40 16.15 -20.90
N SER A 81 5.73 15.98 -19.63
CA SER A 81 6.53 16.92 -18.86
C SER A 81 7.54 16.22 -17.96
N GLY A 82 8.54 16.98 -17.51
CA GLY A 82 9.47 16.51 -16.47
C GLY A 82 8.75 16.13 -15.17
N SER A 83 7.67 16.82 -14.84
CA SER A 83 6.83 16.50 -13.67
C SER A 83 6.18 15.12 -13.80
N TRP A 84 5.60 14.78 -14.95
CA TRP A 84 5.02 13.45 -15.16
C TRP A 84 6.10 12.36 -15.14
N ARG A 85 7.25 12.64 -15.74
CA ARG A 85 8.39 11.72 -15.71
C ARG A 85 8.83 11.46 -14.27
N SER A 86 9.05 12.51 -13.47
CA SER A 86 9.39 12.37 -12.06
C SER A 86 8.34 11.61 -11.26
N SER A 87 7.06 11.82 -11.54
CA SER A 87 5.97 11.08 -10.88
C SER A 87 6.02 9.58 -11.19
N ILE A 88 6.33 9.21 -12.44
CA ILE A 88 6.49 7.80 -12.86
C ILE A 88 7.73 7.19 -12.18
N ASP A 89 8.88 7.87 -12.25
CA ASP A 89 10.13 7.38 -11.68
C ASP A 89 10.02 7.21 -10.14
N ASN A 90 9.43 8.19 -9.45
CA ASN A 90 9.21 8.13 -8.01
C ASN A 90 8.25 6.99 -7.63
N ALA A 91 7.13 6.85 -8.34
CA ALA A 91 6.18 5.78 -8.04
C ALA A 91 6.78 4.38 -8.29
N ARG A 92 7.66 4.21 -9.30
CA ARG A 92 8.42 2.98 -9.51
C ARG A 92 9.35 2.69 -8.34
N ALA A 93 10.10 3.69 -7.88
CA ALA A 93 11.01 3.56 -6.75
C ALA A 93 10.26 3.14 -5.47
N GLU A 94 9.14 3.79 -5.17
CA GLU A 94 8.30 3.47 -4.01
C GLU A 94 7.76 2.02 -4.06
N VAL A 95 7.27 1.57 -5.22
CA VAL A 95 6.81 0.19 -5.39
C VAL A 95 7.96 -0.81 -5.27
N ALA A 96 9.13 -0.50 -5.84
CA ALA A 96 10.31 -1.35 -5.75
C ALA A 96 10.77 -1.50 -4.30
N GLU A 97 10.83 -0.42 -3.52
CA GLU A 97 11.19 -0.41 -2.11
C GLU A 97 10.21 -1.26 -1.28
N ILE A 98 8.90 -1.08 -1.46
CA ILE A 98 7.87 -1.89 -0.77
C ILE A 98 8.03 -3.39 -1.07
N ILE A 99 8.33 -3.75 -2.33
CA ILE A 99 8.52 -5.16 -2.72
C ILE A 99 9.86 -5.70 -2.21
N GLU A 100 10.92 -4.89 -2.16
CA GLU A 100 12.22 -5.27 -1.60
C GLU A 100 12.10 -5.55 -0.10
N ASP A 101 11.43 -4.68 0.64
CA ASP A 101 11.19 -4.84 2.08
C ASP A 101 10.24 -6.02 2.38
N SER A 102 9.27 -6.26 1.51
CA SER A 102 8.25 -7.31 1.67
C SER A 102 8.07 -8.11 0.37
N PRO A 103 8.98 -9.06 0.03
CA PRO A 103 8.95 -9.81 -1.23
C PRO A 103 7.66 -10.60 -1.49
N SER A 104 6.93 -10.96 -0.44
CA SER A 104 5.59 -11.61 -0.53
C SER A 104 4.54 -10.73 -1.20
N LEU A 105 4.80 -9.42 -1.34
CA LEU A 105 3.90 -8.50 -2.02
C LEU A 105 4.05 -8.50 -3.56
N ARG A 106 5.10 -9.12 -4.11
CA ARG A 106 5.29 -9.17 -5.58
C ARG A 106 4.10 -9.81 -6.34
N PRO A 107 3.59 -11.00 -5.97
CA PRO A 107 2.38 -11.53 -6.60
C PRO A 107 1.14 -10.65 -6.36
N ILE A 108 1.05 -10.03 -5.19
CA ILE A 108 -0.02 -9.07 -4.85
C ILE A 108 0.01 -7.85 -5.79
N ALA A 109 1.20 -7.38 -6.19
CA ALA A 109 1.34 -6.26 -7.13
C ALA A 109 0.65 -6.56 -8.46
N LYS A 110 0.78 -7.78 -8.99
CA LYS A 110 0.09 -8.22 -10.22
C LYS A 110 -1.43 -8.20 -10.06
N GLU A 111 -1.94 -8.78 -8.98
CA GLU A 111 -3.38 -8.80 -8.68
C GLU A 111 -3.92 -7.37 -8.51
N ARG A 112 -3.17 -6.50 -7.85
CA ARG A 112 -3.55 -5.09 -7.64
C ARG A 112 -3.53 -4.29 -8.94
N LEU A 113 -2.61 -4.56 -9.85
CA LEU A 113 -2.59 -3.92 -11.16
C LEU A 113 -3.91 -4.16 -11.91
N GLU A 114 -4.40 -5.39 -11.89
CA GLU A 114 -5.66 -5.77 -12.54
C GLU A 114 -6.88 -5.19 -11.81
N SER A 115 -6.94 -5.37 -10.49
CA SER A 115 -8.11 -4.96 -9.69
C SER A 115 -8.25 -3.45 -9.56
N ASP A 116 -7.15 -2.70 -9.53
CA ASP A 116 -7.14 -1.25 -9.31
C ASP A 116 -7.11 -0.45 -10.63
N TYR A 117 -6.94 -1.10 -11.77
CA TYR A 117 -6.85 -0.44 -13.07
C TYR A 117 -8.03 0.49 -13.36
N ALA A 118 -9.25 0.05 -13.05
CA ALA A 118 -10.45 0.84 -13.29
C ALA A 118 -10.40 2.21 -12.58
N LEU A 119 -9.83 2.24 -11.37
CA LEU A 119 -9.65 3.48 -10.61
C LEU A 119 -8.51 4.34 -11.18
N ALA A 120 -7.39 3.73 -11.56
CA ALA A 120 -6.29 4.44 -12.23
C ALA A 120 -6.75 5.08 -13.54
N ARG A 121 -7.51 4.33 -14.35
CA ARG A 121 -8.14 4.83 -15.58
C ARG A 121 -9.09 5.99 -15.33
N LYS A 122 -9.97 5.88 -14.34
CA LYS A 122 -10.88 6.97 -13.93
C LYS A 122 -10.11 8.24 -13.56
N ASN A 123 -9.03 8.10 -12.81
CA ASN A 123 -8.19 9.23 -12.43
C ASN A 123 -7.49 9.86 -13.64
N ALA A 124 -6.99 9.04 -14.58
CA ALA A 124 -6.40 9.54 -15.82
C ALA A 124 -7.40 10.33 -16.67
N ILE A 125 -8.64 9.84 -16.81
CA ILE A 125 -9.73 10.55 -17.48
C ILE A 125 -10.00 11.90 -16.81
N SER A 126 -10.12 11.90 -15.48
CA SER A 126 -10.39 13.11 -14.71
C SER A 126 -9.29 14.16 -14.85
N GLU A 127 -8.03 13.74 -14.81
CA GLU A 127 -6.89 14.66 -14.87
C GLU A 127 -6.57 15.18 -16.28
N THR A 128 -6.85 14.36 -17.30
CA THR A 128 -6.57 14.77 -18.70
C THR A 128 -7.73 15.50 -19.35
N GLY A 129 -8.96 15.22 -18.90
CA GLY A 129 -10.18 15.68 -19.57
C GLY A 129 -10.43 15.01 -20.91
N LEU A 130 -9.67 13.99 -21.28
CA LEU A 130 -9.87 13.22 -22.52
C LEU A 130 -11.13 12.35 -22.43
N PRO A 131 -11.78 12.07 -23.57
CA PRO A 131 -12.92 11.15 -23.62
C PRO A 131 -12.56 9.77 -23.05
N PRO A 132 -13.48 9.09 -22.31
CA PRO A 132 -13.22 7.78 -21.70
C PRO A 132 -12.82 6.68 -22.67
N ASP A 133 -13.24 6.75 -23.92
CA ASP A 133 -12.94 5.78 -24.97
C ASP A 133 -11.48 5.86 -25.48
N VAL A 134 -10.77 6.94 -25.18
CA VAL A 134 -9.34 7.06 -25.45
C VAL A 134 -8.53 6.04 -24.63
N PHE A 135 -8.99 5.73 -23.42
CA PHE A 135 -8.28 4.84 -22.51
C PHE A 135 -8.84 3.41 -22.59
N PRO A 136 -8.00 2.38 -22.74
CA PRO A 136 -8.44 0.98 -22.76
C PRO A 136 -9.29 0.63 -21.55
N THR A 137 -10.28 -0.24 -21.73
CA THR A 137 -11.14 -0.72 -20.63
C THR A 137 -10.44 -1.76 -19.74
N ARG A 138 -9.37 -2.40 -20.25
CA ARG A 138 -8.50 -3.32 -19.51
C ARG A 138 -7.10 -2.73 -19.46
N CYS A 139 -6.34 -3.09 -18.43
CA CYS A 139 -4.95 -2.64 -18.29
C CYS A 139 -4.15 -3.09 -19.53
N PRO A 140 -3.53 -2.16 -20.27
CA PRO A 140 -2.72 -2.50 -21.42
C PRO A 140 -1.30 -2.92 -21.06
N TYR A 141 -0.95 -2.89 -19.77
CA TYR A 141 0.40 -3.14 -19.29
C TYR A 141 0.50 -4.40 -18.44
N GLU A 142 1.61 -5.11 -18.58
CA GLU A 142 2.01 -6.15 -17.64
C GLU A 142 2.79 -5.57 -16.47
N ILE A 143 2.74 -6.25 -15.31
CA ILE A 143 3.40 -5.74 -14.08
C ILE A 143 4.89 -5.51 -14.26
N ASP A 144 5.59 -6.38 -14.99
CA ASP A 144 7.03 -6.22 -15.23
C ASP A 144 7.34 -5.02 -16.13
N GLN A 145 6.45 -4.66 -17.04
CA GLN A 145 6.55 -3.42 -17.82
C GLN A 145 6.35 -2.20 -16.93
N VAL A 146 5.29 -2.20 -16.12
CA VAL A 146 4.96 -1.08 -15.22
C VAL A 146 6.12 -0.76 -14.29
N LEU A 147 6.81 -1.79 -13.78
CA LEU A 147 7.91 -1.64 -12.84
C LEU A 147 9.28 -1.41 -13.50
N SER A 148 9.39 -1.55 -14.81
CA SER A 148 10.66 -1.35 -15.53
C SER A 148 10.94 0.13 -15.78
N ASP A 149 12.11 0.61 -15.37
CA ASP A 149 12.57 1.98 -15.64
C ASP A 149 12.77 2.24 -17.15
N ALA A 150 12.96 1.19 -17.93
CA ALA A 150 13.12 1.26 -19.38
C ALA A 150 11.78 1.36 -20.13
N PHE A 151 10.65 1.10 -19.46
CA PHE A 151 9.33 1.09 -20.09
C PHE A 151 8.70 2.49 -20.11
N TRP A 152 8.58 3.02 -21.31
CA TRP A 152 7.92 4.30 -21.61
C TRP A 152 6.95 4.09 -22.78
N PRO A 153 5.64 3.88 -22.50
CA PRO A 153 4.71 3.52 -23.54
C PRO A 153 4.56 4.62 -24.59
N GLY A 154 4.66 4.23 -25.85
CA GLY A 154 4.40 5.10 -26.98
C GLY A 154 2.91 5.22 -27.30
N PRO A 155 2.50 6.25 -28.08
CA PRO A 155 1.07 6.47 -28.39
C PRO A 155 0.40 5.33 -29.15
N ASN A 156 1.18 4.44 -29.76
CA ASN A 156 0.67 3.31 -30.58
C ASN A 156 1.01 1.93 -30.00
N ASP A 157 1.50 1.85 -28.78
CA ASP A 157 1.92 0.60 -28.12
C ASP A 157 0.72 -0.12 -27.45
N ILE A 158 -0.33 -0.43 -28.25
CA ILE A 158 -1.50 -1.17 -27.77
C ILE A 158 -1.71 -2.41 -28.63
#